data_f108700adc3938b95be1605a444f7a45
#
_entry.id   f108700adc3938b95be1605a444f7a45
#
_cell.length_a   1.000
_cell.length_b   1.000
_cell.length_c   1.000
_cell.angle_alpha   90.00
_cell.angle_beta   90.00
_cell.angle_gamma   90.00
#
_symmetry.space_group_name_H-M   'P 1'
#
loop_
_entity.id
_entity.type
_entity.pdbx_description
1 polymer ?
#
loop_
_entity_poly.entity_id
_entity_poly.type
_entity_poly.pdbx_seq_one_letter_code
_entity_poly.pdbx_strand_id
1 'polypeptide(L)'
;AGLSRILLNRQDINQRVSGTFAINELNENQLIVNWDEDTIPTDTVFTGVTTRGTVDFIIDPTKFNPTDIKQTGVRLLLLNTVANDADAWKNANGQNSILSQNDIIEWNGTEWKVLFDASANLKDSDGFTTKFITNLNTGIQYKWTGEQWLLSFEGEYRKGTWQIQL
;
A
#
# COMPACT_ATOMS: atom_id res chain seq x y z
N ALA A 1 -19.09 29.67 7.21
CA ALA A 1 -19.74 28.72 6.30
C ALA A 1 -19.82 27.35 6.95
N GLY A 2 -20.97 26.71 6.93
CA GLY A 2 -21.17 25.38 7.48
C GLY A 2 -20.44 24.33 6.64
N LEU A 3 -19.98 23.26 7.30
CA LEU A 3 -19.45 22.10 6.62
C LEU A 3 -20.61 21.31 5.99
N SER A 4 -20.52 21.04 4.70
CA SER A 4 -21.48 20.20 4.01
C SER A 4 -21.05 18.74 4.07
N ARG A 5 -22.00 17.82 4.25
CA ARG A 5 -21.74 16.39 4.22
C ARG A 5 -21.86 15.84 2.81
N ILE A 6 -21.03 14.85 2.52
CA ILE A 6 -21.11 14.05 1.31
C ILE A 6 -21.30 12.59 1.70
N LEU A 7 -22.18 11.90 0.98
CA LEU A 7 -22.42 10.46 1.13
C LEU A 7 -22.19 9.81 -0.24
N LEU A 8 -21.39 8.76 -0.25
CA LEU A 8 -21.17 7.92 -1.43
C LEU A 8 -21.65 6.50 -1.14
N ASN A 9 -22.43 5.95 -2.03
CA ASN A 9 -22.82 4.54 -2.00
C ASN A 9 -21.94 3.74 -2.96
N ARG A 10 -21.36 2.69 -2.46
CA ARG A 10 -20.65 1.70 -3.27
C ARG A 10 -21.64 0.67 -3.80
N GLN A 11 -21.70 0.55 -5.11
CA GLN A 11 -22.77 -0.22 -5.78
C GLN A 11 -22.59 -1.73 -5.70
N ASP A 12 -21.35 -2.20 -5.56
CA ASP A 12 -21.03 -3.63 -5.57
C ASP A 12 -21.24 -4.34 -4.22
N ILE A 13 -21.08 -3.64 -3.10
CA ILE A 13 -21.14 -4.23 -1.74
C ILE A 13 -22.10 -3.52 -0.78
N ASN A 14 -22.96 -2.66 -1.28
CA ASN A 14 -23.93 -1.91 -0.45
C ASN A 14 -23.29 -1.24 0.78
N GLN A 15 -22.14 -0.65 0.59
CA GLN A 15 -21.43 0.09 1.62
C GLN A 15 -21.47 1.60 1.35
N ARG A 16 -21.57 2.37 2.42
CA ARG A 16 -21.63 3.82 2.37
C ARG A 16 -20.38 4.41 2.99
N VAL A 17 -19.79 5.37 2.29
CA VAL A 17 -18.71 6.23 2.80
C VAL A 17 -19.27 7.62 3.03
N SER A 18 -18.92 8.23 4.13
CA SER A 18 -19.29 9.60 4.47
C SER A 18 -18.07 10.51 4.65
N GLY A 19 -18.30 11.79 4.51
CA GLY A 19 -17.29 12.79 4.72
C GLY A 19 -17.89 14.20 4.77
N THR A 20 -17.04 15.17 4.96
CA THR A 20 -17.38 16.59 4.87
C THR A 20 -16.65 17.23 3.70
N PHE A 21 -17.24 18.21 3.06
CA PHE A 21 -16.60 18.93 1.97
C PHE A 21 -16.68 20.43 2.13
N ALA A 22 -15.67 21.12 1.59
CA ALA A 22 -15.61 22.56 1.49
C ALA A 22 -15.00 22.97 0.14
N ILE A 23 -15.26 24.18 -0.30
CA ILE A 23 -14.61 24.74 -1.49
C ILE A 23 -13.13 24.99 -1.15
N ASN A 24 -12.24 24.62 -2.07
CA ASN A 24 -10.83 24.91 -1.93
C ASN A 24 -10.60 26.43 -2.07
N GLU A 25 -10.15 27.09 -1.00
CA GLU A 25 -9.90 28.55 -0.99
C GLU A 25 -8.85 29.00 -2.02
N LEU A 26 -7.96 28.08 -2.42
CA LEU A 26 -6.92 28.36 -3.42
C LEU A 26 -7.39 28.11 -4.86
N ASN A 27 -8.49 27.38 -5.04
CA ASN A 27 -9.05 27.09 -6.36
C ASN A 27 -10.54 26.77 -6.23
N GLU A 28 -11.38 27.73 -6.52
CA GLU A 28 -12.85 27.63 -6.39
C GLU A 28 -13.49 26.53 -7.26
N ASN A 29 -12.76 25.99 -8.23
CA ASN A 29 -13.23 24.88 -9.06
C ASN A 29 -12.96 23.51 -8.43
N GLN A 30 -12.39 23.46 -7.23
CA GLN A 30 -12.07 22.24 -6.51
C GLN A 30 -12.76 22.18 -5.17
N LEU A 31 -13.15 20.96 -4.79
CA LEU A 31 -13.63 20.64 -3.45
C LEU A 31 -12.54 19.92 -2.67
N ILE A 32 -12.41 20.27 -1.40
CA ILE A 32 -11.64 19.49 -0.43
C ILE A 32 -12.63 18.60 0.30
N VAL A 33 -12.39 17.29 0.28
CA VAL A 33 -13.21 16.30 0.97
C VAL A 33 -12.39 15.65 2.07
N ASN A 34 -12.91 15.70 3.28
CA ASN A 34 -12.36 14.96 4.42
C ASN A 34 -13.27 13.76 4.70
N TRP A 35 -12.75 12.56 4.49
CA TRP A 35 -13.50 11.32 4.67
C TRP A 35 -13.53 10.88 6.13
N ASP A 36 -14.65 10.32 6.56
CA ASP A 36 -14.76 9.62 7.84
C ASP A 36 -14.07 8.27 7.67
N GLU A 37 -12.86 8.13 8.24
CA GLU A 37 -11.94 7.00 8.01
C GLU A 37 -12.56 5.64 8.35
N ASP A 38 -13.39 5.58 9.37
CA ASP A 38 -14.09 4.37 9.81
C ASP A 38 -15.16 3.90 8.81
N THR A 39 -15.54 4.73 7.85
CA THR A 39 -16.50 4.40 6.80
C THR A 39 -15.86 3.89 5.52
N ILE A 40 -14.53 4.04 5.37
CA ILE A 40 -13.82 3.64 4.16
C ILE A 40 -13.68 2.11 4.11
N PRO A 41 -14.02 1.46 2.98
CA PRO A 41 -13.90 0.03 2.85
C PRO A 41 -12.46 -0.45 3.00
N THR A 42 -12.26 -1.55 3.72
CA THR A 42 -10.95 -2.17 3.90
C THR A 42 -10.39 -2.81 2.63
N ASP A 43 -11.25 -3.06 1.64
CA ASP A 43 -10.87 -3.59 0.33
C ASP A 43 -10.57 -2.50 -0.70
N THR A 44 -10.38 -1.25 -0.26
CA THR A 44 -9.96 -0.15 -1.15
C THR A 44 -8.66 -0.50 -1.84
N VAL A 45 -8.71 -0.64 -3.18
CA VAL A 45 -7.57 -1.01 -4.00
C VAL A 45 -7.16 0.18 -4.85
N PHE A 46 -5.88 0.50 -4.83
CA PHE A 46 -5.32 1.50 -5.73
C PHE A 46 -5.20 0.92 -7.14
N THR A 47 -5.97 1.45 -8.09
CA THR A 47 -5.92 1.05 -9.50
C THR A 47 -5.27 2.15 -10.32
N GLY A 48 -4.43 1.78 -11.27
CA GLY A 48 -3.79 2.75 -12.18
C GLY A 48 -2.28 2.85 -12.06
N VAL A 49 -1.67 2.13 -11.13
CA VAL A 49 -0.20 2.03 -11.08
C VAL A 49 0.27 0.92 -12.01
N THR A 50 1.27 1.21 -12.80
CA THR A 50 1.81 0.35 -13.86
C THR A 50 2.45 -0.96 -13.37
N THR A 51 2.62 -1.14 -12.08
CA THR A 51 3.07 -2.39 -11.46
C THR A 51 2.10 -2.78 -10.38
N ARG A 52 1.92 -4.10 -10.17
CA ARG A 52 1.10 -4.61 -9.07
C ARG A 52 1.40 -3.85 -7.78
N GLY A 53 0.56 -2.88 -7.43
CA GLY A 53 0.62 -2.15 -6.17
C GLY A 53 0.12 -3.03 -5.00
N THR A 54 0.54 -4.30 -4.95
CA THR A 54 0.06 -5.30 -4.00
C THR A 54 1.22 -6.04 -3.37
N VAL A 55 1.04 -6.46 -2.11
CA VAL A 55 1.88 -7.43 -1.42
C VAL A 55 0.99 -8.53 -0.88
N ASP A 56 1.51 -9.75 -0.83
CA ASP A 56 0.76 -10.89 -0.27
C ASP A 56 0.76 -10.83 1.25
N PHE A 57 1.88 -10.43 1.86
CA PHE A 57 2.03 -10.34 3.30
C PHE A 57 2.91 -9.16 3.71
N ILE A 58 2.66 -8.65 4.92
CA ILE A 58 3.54 -7.72 5.64
C ILE A 58 4.10 -8.48 6.83
N ILE A 59 5.42 -8.63 6.88
CA ILE A 59 6.07 -9.51 7.85
C ILE A 59 7.26 -8.88 8.55
N ASP A 60 7.50 -9.33 9.77
CA ASP A 60 8.73 -9.06 10.50
C ASP A 60 9.68 -10.24 10.31
N PRO A 61 10.78 -10.10 9.54
CA PRO A 61 11.70 -11.19 9.26
C PRO A 61 12.47 -11.68 10.49
N THR A 62 12.48 -10.93 11.58
CA THR A 62 13.09 -11.34 12.85
C THR A 62 12.22 -12.34 13.62
N LYS A 63 10.95 -12.45 13.26
CA LYS A 63 9.95 -13.30 13.93
C LYS A 63 9.33 -14.35 13.02
N PHE A 64 9.54 -14.25 11.71
CA PHE A 64 8.88 -15.07 10.71
C PHE A 64 9.87 -15.80 9.82
N ASN A 65 9.63 -17.10 9.61
CA ASN A 65 10.39 -17.93 8.67
C ASN A 65 9.63 -18.04 7.34
N PRO A 66 10.20 -17.57 6.21
CA PRO A 66 9.49 -17.52 4.93
C PRO A 66 9.47 -18.82 4.14
N THR A 67 9.99 -19.92 4.67
CA THR A 67 10.19 -21.17 3.92
C THR A 67 8.90 -21.67 3.28
N ASP A 68 7.78 -21.62 4.00
CA ASP A 68 6.50 -22.14 3.52
C ASP A 68 5.80 -21.21 2.49
N ILE A 69 6.27 -19.98 2.34
CA ILE A 69 5.71 -19.00 1.41
C ILE A 69 6.64 -18.67 0.24
N LYS A 70 7.75 -19.38 0.09
CA LYS A 70 8.65 -19.25 -1.07
C LYS A 70 8.04 -19.82 -2.33
N GLN A 71 7.05 -19.14 -2.86
CA GLN A 71 6.40 -19.45 -4.14
C GLN A 71 6.67 -18.32 -5.11
N THR A 72 6.95 -18.65 -6.36
CA THR A 72 7.23 -17.64 -7.41
C THR A 72 6.09 -16.63 -7.50
N GLY A 73 6.44 -15.35 -7.40
CA GLY A 73 5.50 -14.23 -7.45
C GLY A 73 4.98 -13.77 -6.10
N VAL A 74 5.26 -14.46 -4.99
CA VAL A 74 4.90 -14.00 -3.65
C VAL A 74 5.69 -12.74 -3.30
N ARG A 75 4.99 -11.71 -2.87
CA ARG A 75 5.53 -10.40 -2.49
C ARG A 75 5.35 -10.13 -1.01
N LEU A 76 6.40 -9.62 -0.41
CA LEU A 76 6.45 -9.28 1.02
C LEU A 76 6.87 -7.82 1.21
N LEU A 77 6.23 -7.13 2.14
CA LEU A 77 6.74 -5.90 2.72
C LEU A 77 7.44 -6.23 4.04
N LEU A 78 8.69 -5.80 4.20
CA LEU A 78 9.50 -6.10 5.36
C LEU A 78 9.38 -5.02 6.44
N LEU A 79 9.04 -5.42 7.66
CA LEU A 79 8.98 -4.53 8.83
C LEU A 79 10.35 -4.28 9.47
N ASN A 80 11.31 -5.16 9.21
CA ASN A 80 12.69 -5.07 9.70
C ASN A 80 13.68 -5.56 8.65
N THR A 81 14.94 -5.20 8.81
CA THR A 81 16.04 -5.70 7.99
C THR A 81 16.29 -7.18 8.30
N VAL A 82 16.51 -7.97 7.26
CA VAL A 82 16.89 -9.38 7.39
C VAL A 82 18.35 -9.49 7.85
N ALA A 83 18.60 -10.31 8.87
CA ALA A 83 19.96 -10.55 9.34
C ALA A 83 20.78 -11.34 8.30
N ASN A 84 22.07 -11.03 8.18
CA ASN A 84 22.98 -11.65 7.21
C ASN A 84 23.15 -13.17 7.37
N ASP A 85 22.90 -13.69 8.55
CA ASP A 85 23.04 -15.11 8.88
C ASP A 85 21.71 -15.87 8.91
N ALA A 86 20.64 -15.24 8.49
CA ALA A 86 19.30 -15.83 8.49
C ALA A 86 19.14 -16.82 7.31
N ASP A 87 19.43 -18.09 7.53
CA ASP A 87 19.40 -19.16 6.50
C ASP A 87 18.09 -19.25 5.73
N ALA A 88 16.96 -19.03 6.39
CA ALA A 88 15.64 -19.07 5.76
C ALA A 88 15.45 -17.99 4.69
N TRP A 89 16.25 -16.94 4.70
CA TRP A 89 16.17 -15.80 3.78
C TRP A 89 17.20 -15.84 2.65
N LYS A 90 18.13 -16.81 2.70
CA LYS A 90 19.12 -16.98 1.64
C LYS A 90 18.49 -17.38 0.31
N ASN A 91 19.20 -17.09 -0.77
CA ASN A 91 18.81 -17.56 -2.10
C ASN A 91 18.99 -19.08 -2.24
N ALA A 92 18.54 -19.64 -3.37
CA ALA A 92 18.65 -21.08 -3.64
C ALA A 92 20.10 -21.63 -3.65
N ASN A 93 21.10 -20.76 -3.85
CA ASN A 93 22.52 -21.10 -3.82
C ASN A 93 23.14 -20.95 -2.42
N GLY A 94 22.34 -20.64 -1.39
CA GLY A 94 22.80 -20.43 -0.03
C GLY A 94 23.52 -19.10 0.22
N GLN A 95 23.39 -18.13 -0.68
CA GLN A 95 23.99 -16.81 -0.55
C GLN A 95 23.05 -15.85 0.16
N ASN A 96 23.61 -14.91 0.92
CA ASN A 96 22.86 -13.84 1.56
C ASN A 96 22.34 -12.83 0.51
N SER A 97 21.16 -12.30 0.79
CA SER A 97 20.57 -11.16 0.05
C SER A 97 20.49 -9.95 0.96
N ILE A 98 20.70 -8.75 0.42
CA ILE A 98 20.51 -7.51 1.16
C ILE A 98 19.02 -7.16 1.07
N LEU A 99 18.29 -7.41 2.17
CA LEU A 99 16.86 -7.21 2.29
C LEU A 99 16.61 -6.30 3.51
N SER A 100 16.22 -5.07 3.24
CA SER A 100 16.18 -4.01 4.24
C SER A 100 14.76 -3.71 4.71
N GLN A 101 14.66 -3.10 5.88
CA GLN A 101 13.39 -2.60 6.41
C GLN A 101 12.69 -1.69 5.39
N ASN A 102 11.39 -1.83 5.28
CA ASN A 102 10.50 -1.11 4.37
C ASN A 102 10.62 -1.49 2.89
N ASP A 103 11.52 -2.40 2.52
CA ASP A 103 11.59 -2.91 1.15
C ASP A 103 10.39 -3.80 0.82
N ILE A 104 10.03 -3.81 -0.45
CA ILE A 104 9.12 -4.81 -1.01
C ILE A 104 9.97 -5.78 -1.82
N ILE A 105 9.82 -7.05 -1.52
CA ILE A 105 10.57 -8.13 -2.15
C ILE A 105 9.64 -9.15 -2.79
N GLU A 106 10.10 -9.84 -3.83
CA GLU A 106 9.38 -10.91 -4.51
C GLU A 106 10.27 -12.14 -4.65
N TRP A 107 9.72 -13.32 -4.37
CA TRP A 107 10.39 -14.57 -4.68
C TRP A 107 10.27 -14.87 -6.18
N ASN A 108 11.41 -14.97 -6.88
CA ASN A 108 11.44 -15.21 -8.33
C ASN A 108 11.66 -16.70 -8.69
N GLY A 109 11.67 -17.58 -7.69
CA GLY A 109 11.96 -19.00 -7.83
C GLY A 109 13.37 -19.40 -7.35
N THR A 110 14.30 -18.44 -7.27
CA THR A 110 15.69 -18.67 -6.85
C THR A 110 16.15 -17.71 -5.76
N GLU A 111 15.62 -16.52 -5.70
CA GLU A 111 16.00 -15.49 -4.73
C GLU A 111 14.85 -14.54 -4.40
N TRP A 112 14.98 -13.84 -3.28
CA TRP A 112 14.19 -12.69 -2.97
C TRP A 112 14.75 -11.48 -3.72
N LYS A 113 14.00 -11.00 -4.71
CA LYS A 113 14.37 -9.82 -5.49
C LYS A 113 13.71 -8.58 -4.90
N VAL A 114 14.50 -7.52 -4.71
CA VAL A 114 13.97 -6.23 -4.26
C VAL A 114 13.23 -5.57 -5.43
N LEU A 115 11.91 -5.35 -5.26
CA LEU A 115 11.07 -4.63 -6.22
C LEU A 115 10.95 -3.14 -5.86
N PHE A 116 10.96 -2.85 -4.58
CA PHE A 116 10.94 -1.50 -4.06
C PHE A 116 12.03 -1.38 -3.00
N ASP A 117 13.02 -0.56 -3.30
CA ASP A 117 14.11 -0.22 -2.39
C ASP A 117 13.76 1.08 -1.66
N ALA A 118 13.40 0.97 -0.39
CA ALA A 118 13.01 2.11 0.42
C ALA A 118 14.13 3.15 0.54
N SER A 119 15.39 2.71 0.59
CA SER A 119 16.55 3.61 0.69
C SER A 119 16.76 4.46 -0.55
N ALA A 120 16.34 3.98 -1.71
CA ALA A 120 16.39 4.70 -2.98
C ALA A 120 15.17 5.62 -3.21
N ASN A 121 14.17 5.55 -2.34
CA ASN A 121 12.91 6.30 -2.46
C ASN A 121 12.61 7.18 -1.24
N LEU A 122 13.65 7.74 -0.65
CA LEU A 122 13.51 8.67 0.48
C LEU A 122 12.93 10.00 0.01
N LYS A 123 12.22 10.67 0.92
CA LYS A 123 11.52 11.93 0.68
C LYS A 123 12.37 13.02 0.00
N ASP A 124 13.66 13.11 0.36
CA ASP A 124 14.58 14.12 -0.14
C ASP A 124 15.42 13.63 -1.33
N SER A 125 15.13 12.43 -1.85
CA SER A 125 15.84 11.89 -3.01
C SER A 125 15.27 12.44 -4.32
N ASP A 126 16.14 12.56 -5.34
CA ASP A 126 15.71 12.88 -6.69
C ASP A 126 14.78 11.77 -7.22
N GLY A 127 13.66 12.19 -7.79
CA GLY A 127 12.69 11.25 -8.33
C GLY A 127 11.80 10.54 -7.30
N PHE A 128 11.76 11.04 -6.05
CA PHE A 128 10.78 10.54 -5.08
C PHE A 128 9.37 10.64 -5.63
N THR A 129 8.64 9.54 -5.52
CA THR A 129 7.21 9.48 -5.83
C THR A 129 6.48 8.75 -4.71
N THR A 130 5.30 9.25 -4.35
CA THR A 130 4.41 8.54 -3.45
C THR A 130 4.00 7.20 -4.06
N LYS A 131 4.05 6.14 -3.28
CA LYS A 131 3.67 4.79 -3.72
C LYS A 131 2.57 4.24 -2.82
N PHE A 132 1.64 3.53 -3.42
CA PHE A 132 0.55 2.87 -2.72
C PHE A 132 0.63 1.36 -2.94
N ILE A 133 0.34 0.60 -1.89
CA ILE A 133 0.22 -0.86 -1.96
C ILE A 133 -1.02 -1.33 -1.21
N THR A 134 -1.53 -2.48 -1.63
CA THR A 134 -2.59 -3.19 -0.90
C THR A 134 -2.04 -4.52 -0.39
N ASN A 135 -2.23 -4.80 0.89
CA ASN A 135 -1.98 -6.11 1.46
C ASN A 135 -3.13 -7.05 1.05
N LEU A 136 -2.87 -8.02 0.20
CA LEU A 136 -3.90 -8.95 -0.31
C LEU A 136 -4.48 -9.85 0.79
N ASN A 137 -3.72 -10.09 1.86
CA ASN A 137 -4.19 -10.90 2.98
C ASN A 137 -5.25 -10.19 3.83
N THR A 138 -5.19 -8.86 3.94
CA THR A 138 -6.08 -8.05 4.78
C THR A 138 -6.98 -7.10 4.00
N GLY A 139 -6.67 -6.82 2.73
CA GLY A 139 -7.35 -5.80 1.92
C GLY A 139 -6.99 -4.36 2.29
N ILE A 140 -6.06 -4.15 3.23
CA ILE A 140 -5.70 -2.82 3.72
C ILE A 140 -4.66 -2.18 2.80
N GLN A 141 -4.86 -0.90 2.50
CA GLN A 141 -3.95 -0.09 1.68
C GLN A 141 -2.97 0.70 2.54
N TYR A 142 -1.74 0.81 2.05
CA TYR A 142 -0.66 1.59 2.67
C TYR A 142 -0.03 2.54 1.67
N LYS A 143 0.51 3.63 2.18
CA LYS A 143 1.18 4.68 1.42
C LYS A 143 2.62 4.85 1.89
N TRP A 144 3.56 4.90 0.96
CA TRP A 144 4.95 5.27 1.22
C TRP A 144 5.09 6.79 1.26
N THR A 145 5.56 7.33 2.38
CA THR A 145 5.72 8.78 2.59
C THR A 145 7.12 9.29 2.24
N GLY A 146 8.05 8.40 1.91
CA GLY A 146 9.48 8.69 1.79
C GLY A 146 10.27 8.43 3.07
N GLU A 147 9.60 8.06 4.15
CA GLU A 147 10.21 7.73 5.44
C GLU A 147 9.64 6.43 6.02
N GLN A 148 8.35 6.18 5.79
CA GLN A 148 7.65 5.02 6.34
C GLN A 148 6.41 4.68 5.51
N TRP A 149 5.93 3.46 5.70
CA TRP A 149 4.62 3.02 5.22
C TRP A 149 3.55 3.36 6.25
N LEU A 150 2.53 4.10 5.84
CA LEU A 150 1.39 4.47 6.68
C LEU A 150 0.10 3.90 6.10
N LEU A 151 -0.86 3.62 6.98
CA LEU A 151 -2.21 3.30 6.58
C LEU A 151 -2.75 4.41 5.67
N SER A 152 -3.35 4.02 4.54
CA SER A 152 -3.89 4.98 3.57
C SER A 152 -5.33 4.69 3.25
N PHE A 153 -6.11 5.75 3.14
CA PHE A 153 -7.51 5.73 2.69
C PHE A 153 -7.66 6.36 1.30
N GLU A 154 -6.55 6.70 0.67
CA GLU A 154 -6.52 7.21 -0.70
C GLU A 154 -6.57 6.02 -1.67
N GLY A 155 -7.43 6.09 -2.67
CA GLY A 155 -7.54 5.02 -3.66
C GLY A 155 -8.26 5.50 -4.91
N GLU A 156 -8.05 4.77 -5.98
CA GLU A 156 -8.76 4.97 -7.23
C GLU A 156 -9.73 3.81 -7.46
N TYR A 157 -10.91 4.16 -7.92
CA TYR A 157 -11.96 3.20 -8.23
C TYR A 157 -12.35 3.30 -9.71
N ARG A 158 -12.87 2.22 -10.24
CA ARG A 158 -13.46 2.25 -11.58
C ARG A 158 -14.62 3.23 -11.61
N LYS A 159 -14.75 3.95 -12.72
CA LYS A 159 -15.90 4.84 -12.95
C LYS A 159 -17.22 4.10 -12.70
N GLY A 160 -18.10 4.69 -11.91
CA GLY A 160 -19.40 4.14 -11.56
C GLY A 160 -19.41 3.22 -10.32
N THR A 161 -18.25 2.92 -9.70
CA THR A 161 -18.21 2.14 -8.44
C THR A 161 -18.90 2.88 -7.30
N TRP A 162 -18.73 4.19 -7.23
CA TRP A 162 -19.31 5.04 -6.22
C TRP A 162 -20.35 5.98 -6.82
N GLN A 163 -21.46 6.16 -6.12
CA GLN A 163 -22.50 7.12 -6.47
C GLN A 163 -22.77 8.07 -5.32
N ILE A 164 -22.89 9.36 -5.65
CA ILE A 164 -23.31 10.35 -4.65
C ILE A 164 -24.77 10.09 -4.30
N GLN A 165 -25.05 10.01 -3.02
CA GLN A 165 -26.39 9.92 -2.50
C GLN A 165 -26.92 11.35 -2.25
N LEU A 166 -27.95 11.69 -2.94
CA LEU A 166 -28.66 12.97 -2.77
C LEU A 166 -29.80 12.86 -1.77
#